data_58bff27eef4a2ff52125dd09acd75823
#
_entry.id   58bff27eef4a2ff52125dd09acd75823
#
_cell.length_a   1.000
_cell.length_b   1.000
_cell.length_c   1.000
_cell.angle_alpha   90.00
_cell.angle_beta   90.00
_cell.angle_gamma   90.00
#
_symmetry.space_group_name_H-M   'P 1'
#
loop_
_entity.id
_entity.type
_entity.pdbx_description
1 polymer ?
#
loop_
_entity_poly.entity_id
_entity_poly.type
_entity_poly.pdbx_seq_one_letter_code
_entity_poly.pdbx_strand_id
1 'polypeptide(L)'
;GSGMRIKLAEALAAGRPVVTTSKGMEGMALVNEEHVLVANTADEVASALTRLLNDAAFAVELGARGRAWALENLGHRARAKSLTNHLSQWVQA
;
A
#
# COMPACT_ATOMS: atom_id res chain seq x y z
N GLY A 1 10.87 -6.14 8.06
CA GLY A 1 10.35 -6.19 9.38
C GLY A 1 9.10 -5.36 9.59
N SER A 2 8.79 -5.10 10.82
CA SER A 2 7.58 -4.37 11.18
C SER A 2 7.57 -2.94 10.64
N GLY A 3 8.73 -2.29 10.56
CA GLY A 3 8.83 -0.94 10.02
C GLY A 3 8.42 -0.86 8.56
N MET A 4 8.76 -1.88 7.78
CA MET A 4 8.38 -1.96 6.37
C MET A 4 6.87 -2.08 6.21
N ARG A 5 6.23 -2.86 7.06
CA ARG A 5 4.77 -3.03 7.01
C ARG A 5 4.04 -1.75 7.39
N ILE A 6 4.59 -0.99 8.32
CA ILE A 6 4.01 0.29 8.70
C ILE A 6 4.08 1.26 7.53
N LYS A 7 5.21 1.32 6.82
CA LYS A 7 5.34 2.18 5.65
C LYS A 7 4.42 1.75 4.51
N LEU A 8 4.26 0.46 4.32
CA LEU A 8 3.33 -0.06 3.33
C LEU A 8 1.90 0.36 3.67
N ALA A 9 1.51 0.19 4.93
CA ALA A 9 0.18 0.59 5.39
C ALA A 9 -0.05 2.09 5.21
N GLU A 10 0.95 2.90 5.50
CA GLU A 10 0.86 4.36 5.30
C GLU A 10 0.61 4.71 3.83
N ALA A 11 1.38 4.09 2.93
CA ALA A 11 1.26 4.36 1.51
C ALA A 11 -0.12 3.97 0.99
N LEU A 12 -0.61 2.80 1.42
CA LEU A 12 -1.94 2.34 1.04
C LEU A 12 -3.02 3.30 1.54
N ALA A 13 -2.93 3.66 2.82
CA ALA A 13 -3.92 4.56 3.42
C ALA A 13 -3.92 5.94 2.77
N ALA A 14 -2.77 6.36 2.26
CA ALA A 14 -2.66 7.64 1.55
C ALA A 14 -3.23 7.60 0.13
N GLY A 15 -3.62 6.42 -0.35
CA GLY A 15 -4.16 6.27 -1.69
C GLY A 15 -3.13 6.33 -2.79
N ARG A 16 -1.88 6.09 -2.47
CA ARG A 16 -0.80 6.09 -3.46
C ARG A 16 -0.69 4.73 -4.13
N PRO A 17 -0.35 4.69 -5.43
CA PRO A 17 -0.06 3.41 -6.05
C PRO A 17 1.22 2.84 -5.43
N VAL A 18 1.20 1.56 -5.10
CA VAL A 18 2.28 0.91 -4.36
C VAL A 18 2.87 -0.23 -5.15
N VAL A 19 4.20 -0.26 -5.22
CA VAL A 19 4.94 -1.41 -5.72
C VAL A 19 5.65 -2.02 -4.51
N THR A 20 5.45 -3.31 -4.31
CA THR A 20 6.03 -4.00 -3.16
C THR A 20 6.51 -5.39 -3.57
N THR A 21 7.29 -6.02 -2.70
CA THR A 21 7.71 -7.40 -2.93
C THR A 21 6.70 -8.36 -2.31
N SER A 22 6.73 -9.62 -2.75
CA SER A 22 5.91 -10.66 -2.15
C SER A 22 6.17 -10.77 -0.66
N LYS A 23 7.43 -10.68 -0.28
CA LYS A 23 7.82 -10.76 1.13
C LYS A 23 7.33 -9.54 1.92
N GLY A 24 7.38 -8.36 1.31
CA GLY A 24 6.96 -7.14 1.97
C GLY A 24 5.49 -7.14 2.36
N MET A 25 4.67 -7.84 1.60
CA MET A 25 3.23 -7.92 1.88
C MET A 25 2.80 -9.27 2.46
N GLU A 26 3.76 -10.08 2.86
CA GLU A 26 3.46 -11.40 3.39
C GLU A 26 2.56 -11.32 4.61
N GLY A 27 1.52 -12.14 4.63
CA GLY A 27 0.55 -12.13 5.71
C GLY A 27 -0.53 -11.08 5.58
N MET A 28 -0.44 -10.22 4.59
CA MET A 28 -1.47 -9.24 4.30
C MET A 28 -2.31 -9.76 3.14
N ALA A 29 -3.61 -9.56 3.20
CA ALA A 29 -4.51 -10.04 2.15
C ALA A 29 -4.55 -9.06 0.97
N LEU A 30 -3.37 -8.69 0.48
CA LEU A 30 -3.21 -7.82 -0.68
C LEU A 30 -3.08 -8.66 -1.93
N VAL A 31 -3.68 -8.20 -3.01
CA VAL A 31 -3.67 -8.92 -4.28
C VAL A 31 -2.93 -8.09 -5.33
N ASN A 32 -1.97 -8.76 -5.98
CA ASN A 32 -1.22 -8.15 -7.07
C ASN A 32 -2.18 -7.70 -8.18
N GLU A 33 -1.95 -6.53 -8.74
CA GLU A 33 -2.76 -5.92 -9.79
C GLU A 33 -4.08 -5.34 -9.29
N GLU A 34 -4.48 -5.67 -8.09
CA GLU A 34 -5.71 -5.15 -7.52
C GLU A 34 -5.45 -4.04 -6.50
N HIS A 35 -4.60 -4.31 -5.53
CA HIS A 35 -4.27 -3.36 -4.45
C HIS A 35 -2.87 -2.80 -4.57
N VAL A 36 -1.97 -3.58 -5.13
CA VAL A 36 -0.56 -3.25 -5.27
C VAL A 36 -0.04 -3.85 -6.56
N LEU A 37 1.17 -3.45 -6.96
CA LEU A 37 1.93 -4.18 -7.96
C LEU A 37 3.05 -4.91 -7.24
N VAL A 38 3.15 -6.21 -7.45
CA VAL A 38 4.20 -7.02 -6.84
C VAL A 38 5.38 -7.12 -7.80
N ALA A 39 6.55 -6.79 -7.30
CA ALA A 39 7.79 -6.84 -8.07
C ALA A 39 8.90 -7.35 -7.16
N ASN A 40 9.55 -8.43 -7.56
CA ASN A 40 10.55 -9.09 -6.73
C ASN A 40 11.98 -8.95 -7.29
N THR A 41 12.13 -8.41 -8.47
CA THR A 41 13.43 -8.18 -9.09
C THR A 41 13.53 -6.73 -9.53
N ALA A 42 14.76 -6.28 -9.79
CA ALA A 42 14.98 -4.92 -10.27
C ALA A 42 14.24 -4.67 -11.58
N ASP A 43 14.24 -5.65 -12.48
CA ASP A 43 13.55 -5.52 -13.76
C ASP A 43 12.05 -5.41 -13.56
N GLU A 44 11.50 -6.19 -12.64
CA GLU A 44 10.06 -6.14 -12.33
C GLU A 44 9.67 -4.81 -11.70
N VAL A 45 10.52 -4.26 -10.83
CA VAL A 45 10.29 -2.95 -10.25
C VAL A 45 10.28 -1.88 -11.34
N ALA A 46 11.27 -1.93 -12.23
CA ALA A 46 11.36 -0.98 -13.35
C ALA A 46 10.11 -1.05 -14.23
N SER A 47 9.66 -2.27 -14.54
CA SER A 47 8.46 -2.46 -15.36
C SER A 47 7.21 -1.92 -14.66
N ALA A 48 7.09 -2.18 -13.37
CA ALA A 48 5.95 -1.70 -12.59
C ALA A 48 5.92 -0.17 -12.54
N LEU A 49 7.06 0.44 -12.28
CA LEU A 49 7.15 1.90 -12.25
C LEU A 49 6.84 2.52 -13.60
N THR A 50 7.38 1.93 -14.67
CA THR A 50 7.11 2.40 -16.03
C THR A 50 5.61 2.33 -16.33
N ARG A 51 4.97 1.24 -15.94
CA ARG A 51 3.53 1.07 -16.14
C ARG A 51 2.74 2.17 -15.42
N LEU A 52 3.10 2.44 -14.17
CA LEU A 52 2.41 3.48 -13.40
C LEU A 52 2.62 4.87 -13.99
N LEU A 53 3.82 5.14 -14.50
CA LEU A 53 4.13 6.43 -15.11
C LEU A 53 3.40 6.60 -16.44
N ASN A 54 3.19 5.54 -17.19
CA ASN A 54 2.58 5.61 -18.52
C ASN A 54 1.07 5.43 -18.51
N ASP A 55 0.48 5.04 -17.37
CA ASP A 55 -0.95 4.82 -17.27
C ASP A 55 -1.47 5.46 -15.99
N ALA A 56 -1.70 6.76 -16.06
CA ALA A 56 -2.14 7.53 -14.90
C ALA A 56 -3.49 7.04 -14.38
N ALA A 57 -4.39 6.64 -15.26
CA ALA A 57 -5.71 6.15 -14.85
C ALA A 57 -5.57 4.89 -14.03
N PHE A 58 -4.74 3.96 -14.48
CA PHE A 58 -4.47 2.73 -13.74
C PHE A 58 -3.83 3.03 -12.39
N ALA A 59 -2.86 3.95 -12.36
CA ALA A 59 -2.18 4.30 -11.13
C ALA A 59 -3.14 4.86 -10.08
N VAL A 60 -4.03 5.76 -10.51
CA VAL A 60 -5.03 6.34 -9.61
C VAL A 60 -5.98 5.27 -9.09
N GLU A 61 -6.42 4.40 -9.98
CA GLU A 61 -7.35 3.33 -9.61
C GLU A 61 -6.71 2.33 -8.65
N LEU A 62 -5.46 1.97 -8.92
CA LEU A 62 -4.71 1.07 -8.04
C LEU A 62 -4.58 1.68 -6.64
N GLY A 63 -4.22 2.96 -6.58
CA GLY A 63 -4.10 3.67 -5.31
C GLY A 63 -5.42 3.73 -4.56
N ALA A 64 -6.52 3.96 -5.27
CA ALA A 64 -7.84 4.01 -4.66
C ALA A 64 -8.25 2.66 -4.07
N ARG A 65 -7.97 1.58 -4.81
CA ARG A 65 -8.30 0.24 -4.31
C ARG A 65 -7.42 -0.13 -3.12
N GLY A 66 -6.16 0.25 -3.15
CA GLY A 66 -5.25 0.03 -2.02
C GLY A 66 -5.72 0.76 -0.77
N ARG A 67 -6.18 2.00 -0.96
CA ARG A 67 -6.71 2.79 0.15
C ARG A 67 -7.98 2.15 0.73
N ALA A 68 -8.88 1.71 -0.14
CA ALA A 68 -10.10 1.04 0.32
C ALA A 68 -9.77 -0.21 1.12
N TRP A 69 -8.80 -0.99 0.65
CA TRP A 69 -8.33 -2.17 1.39
C TRP A 69 -7.79 -1.77 2.77
N ALA A 70 -6.98 -0.72 2.81
CA ALA A 70 -6.39 -0.26 4.08
C ALA A 70 -7.46 0.19 5.06
N LEU A 71 -8.43 0.96 4.59
CA LEU A 71 -9.52 1.44 5.45
C LEU A 71 -10.36 0.28 5.98
N GLU A 72 -10.57 -0.73 5.15
CA GLU A 72 -11.37 -1.89 5.55
C GLU A 72 -10.61 -2.81 6.50
N ASN A 73 -9.37 -3.13 6.16
CA ASN A 73 -8.62 -4.13 6.92
C ASN A 73 -7.87 -3.55 8.11
N LEU A 74 -7.37 -2.35 7.99
CA LEU A 74 -6.68 -1.66 9.08
C LEU A 74 -7.66 -0.91 9.96
N GLY A 75 -8.80 -0.53 9.40
CA GLY A 75 -9.87 0.14 10.14
C GLY A 75 -10.41 -0.67 11.30
N HIS A 76 -10.45 -1.99 11.15
CA HIS A 76 -10.87 -2.85 12.25
C HIS A 76 -9.91 -2.79 13.42
N ARG A 77 -8.64 -2.65 13.12
CA ARG A 77 -7.63 -2.46 14.16
C ARG A 77 -7.64 -1.06 14.71
N ALA A 78 -8.16 -0.11 13.92
CA ALA A 78 -8.23 1.27 14.34
C ALA A 78 -9.21 1.49 15.46
N ARG A 79 -10.18 0.63 15.55
CA ARG A 79 -11.08 0.66 16.68
C ARG A 79 -10.35 0.31 17.95
N ALA A 80 -9.30 -0.45 17.81
CA ALA A 80 -8.35 -0.57 18.87
C ALA A 80 -7.52 0.72 18.75
N LYS A 81 -7.62 1.52 19.72
CA LYS A 81 -6.97 2.81 19.95
C LYS A 81 -5.64 3.09 19.24
N SER A 82 -4.89 2.07 18.88
CA SER A 82 -3.55 2.26 18.35
C SER A 82 -3.52 2.88 16.96
N LEU A 83 -4.50 2.62 16.12
CA LEU A 83 -4.47 3.16 14.77
C LEU A 83 -4.74 4.66 14.76
N THR A 84 -5.63 5.12 15.64
CA THR A 84 -5.88 6.56 15.75
C THR A 84 -4.60 7.30 16.09
N ASN A 85 -3.80 6.74 16.98
CA ASN A 85 -2.52 7.34 17.34
C ASN A 85 -1.56 7.33 16.17
N HIS A 86 -1.52 6.23 15.43
CA HIS A 86 -0.65 6.13 14.26
C HIS A 86 -1.05 7.13 13.19
N LEU A 87 -2.34 7.24 12.91
CA LEU A 87 -2.83 8.20 11.93
C LEU A 87 -2.49 9.62 12.33
N SER A 88 -2.61 9.94 13.61
CA SER A 88 -2.24 11.25 14.11
C SER A 88 -0.76 11.54 13.88
N GLN A 89 0.09 10.57 14.12
CA GLN A 89 1.53 10.71 13.89
C GLN A 89 1.83 10.93 12.41
N TRP A 90 1.16 10.19 11.53
CA TRP A 90 1.38 10.32 10.09
C TRP A 90 0.94 11.70 9.58
N VAL A 91 -0.19 12.18 10.07
CA VAL A 91 -0.71 13.48 9.67
C VAL A 91 0.19 14.59 10.17
N GLN A 92 0.75 14.45 11.35
CA GLN A 92 1.63 15.44 11.94
C GLN A 92 3.04 15.39 11.35
N ALA A 93 3.43 14.24 10.87
CA ALA A 93 4.73 14.09 10.25
C ALA A 93 4.73 14.60 8.83
#